data_cb25b78d20dbe5943e815a045dc88415
#
_entry.id   cb25b78d20dbe5943e815a045dc88415
#
_cell.length_a   1.000
_cell.length_b   1.000
_cell.length_c   1.000
_cell.angle_alpha   90.00
_cell.angle_beta   90.00
_cell.angle_gamma   90.00
#
_symmetry.space_group_name_H-M   'P 1'
#
loop_
_entity.id
_entity.type
_entity.pdbx_description
1 polymer ?
#
loop_
_entity_poly.entity_id
_entity_poly.type
_entity_poly.pdbx_seq_one_letter_code
_entity_poly.pdbx_strand_id
1 'polypeptide(L)'
;MRKKILFHKTLSIILIVLFITLFTFSSVQAYSSYKYNDYMNIIFQDEQYFDRNNYKNFLNVFNSYTKDLNLNSDYNTIKKQMITKVLELRKNYPNSATVSNISNKLLNKIINDNSNNSQNLIQNILNEIISLFNSSIVMMVPDETVTIDSTTATKLVGDKYNVELSANIYYANDLNSDGTPQSNKWVVLVHGFMMNGQAITDALGEMYLEQGYNILAPDLRGSGNTSGSNGMGYLESLDVFDWLTYLNNRYSNNCSQILVHGVSLGGATTLFLSGLEVDGQTIKDKNVIGLVDDCGYTSMTGIIKDLLNTVGDSELVSMILGIFDKNNLSDILTDEQIKEFLINTVGVGLTEENFDEKQDAINSLRKCEVPLLIIHGTNDTTVPFKNSDTVYNEAMKISSIPYVQRFIADGEPHAFIVVGNQYNVYEGHVHNFIKEAESIAAGNTSDKESNYEQEEEEQSSLWDNIIKTLVLFKDMLF
;
A
#
# COMPACT_ATOMS: atom_id res chain seq x y z
N MET A 1 20.33 32.69 -23.85
CA MET A 1 19.59 31.64 -24.52
C MET A 1 20.28 30.25 -24.39
N ARG A 2 21.49 30.03 -24.91
CA ARG A 2 22.19 28.72 -24.84
C ARG A 2 22.42 28.20 -23.41
N LYS A 3 22.71 29.05 -22.40
CA LYS A 3 22.86 28.64 -20.98
C LYS A 3 21.53 28.16 -20.35
N LYS A 4 20.39 28.78 -20.70
CA LYS A 4 19.07 28.33 -20.23
C LYS A 4 18.68 26.97 -20.82
N ILE A 5 18.94 26.75 -22.12
CA ILE A 5 18.64 25.48 -22.81
C ILE A 5 19.53 24.35 -22.26
N LEU A 6 20.80 24.62 -21.95
CA LEU A 6 21.70 23.65 -21.36
C LEU A 6 21.27 23.30 -19.92
N PHE A 7 20.85 24.30 -19.13
CA PHE A 7 20.36 24.14 -17.78
C PHE A 7 19.07 23.28 -17.73
N HIS A 8 18.09 23.56 -18.63
CA HIS A 8 16.87 22.74 -18.72
C HIS A 8 17.15 21.28 -19.13
N LYS A 9 18.07 21.04 -20.07
CA LYS A 9 18.47 19.69 -20.46
C LYS A 9 19.18 18.93 -19.34
N THR A 10 20.05 19.61 -18.60
CA THR A 10 20.76 19.01 -17.45
C THR A 10 19.79 18.71 -16.31
N LEU A 11 18.84 19.60 -16.05
CA LEU A 11 17.80 19.43 -15.04
C LEU A 11 16.84 18.28 -15.37
N SER A 12 16.41 18.19 -16.64
CA SER A 12 15.59 17.05 -17.11
C SER A 12 16.34 15.72 -16.98
N ILE A 13 17.65 15.70 -17.25
CA ILE A 13 18.50 14.52 -17.08
C ILE A 13 18.64 14.15 -15.59
N ILE A 14 18.81 15.13 -14.70
CA ILE A 14 18.88 14.90 -13.24
C ILE A 14 17.55 14.37 -12.72
N LEU A 15 16.42 14.93 -13.14
CA LEU A 15 15.09 14.45 -12.79
C LEU A 15 14.80 13.05 -13.35
N ILE A 16 15.23 12.78 -14.59
CA ILE A 16 15.13 11.44 -15.20
C ILE A 16 16.05 10.45 -14.48
N VAL A 17 17.26 10.84 -14.09
CA VAL A 17 18.18 9.97 -13.32
C VAL A 17 17.68 9.75 -11.90
N LEU A 18 17.12 10.76 -11.23
CA LEU A 18 16.43 10.63 -9.94
C LEU A 18 15.18 9.75 -10.04
N PHE A 19 14.39 9.95 -11.06
CA PHE A 19 13.24 9.12 -11.37
C PHE A 19 13.66 7.67 -11.70
N ILE A 20 14.70 7.48 -12.52
CA ILE A 20 15.28 6.18 -12.86
C ILE A 20 15.95 5.55 -11.64
N THR A 21 16.63 6.26 -10.74
CA THR A 21 17.21 5.70 -9.51
C THR A 21 16.13 5.32 -8.50
N LEU A 22 15.10 6.11 -8.32
CA LEU A 22 13.90 5.71 -7.59
C LEU A 22 13.23 4.50 -8.27
N PHE A 23 13.18 4.45 -9.61
CA PHE A 23 12.64 3.34 -10.39
C PHE A 23 13.55 2.11 -10.42
N THR A 24 14.88 2.24 -10.49
CA THR A 24 15.78 1.08 -10.54
C THR A 24 15.99 0.43 -9.17
N PHE A 25 15.96 1.19 -8.09
CA PHE A 25 15.89 0.60 -6.74
C PHE A 25 14.63 -0.23 -6.57
N SER A 26 13.57 0.18 -7.17
CA SER A 26 12.27 -0.46 -7.14
C SER A 26 12.11 -1.53 -8.21
N SER A 27 12.74 -1.40 -9.40
CA SER A 27 12.73 -2.45 -10.44
C SER A 27 13.57 -3.66 -10.04
N VAL A 28 14.54 -3.52 -9.13
CA VAL A 28 15.22 -4.65 -8.51
C VAL A 28 14.24 -5.42 -7.61
N GLN A 29 13.31 -4.76 -6.91
CA GLN A 29 12.23 -5.44 -6.20
C GLN A 29 11.17 -6.03 -7.14
N ALA A 30 10.77 -5.31 -8.20
CA ALA A 30 9.83 -5.83 -9.21
C ALA A 30 10.43 -6.96 -10.06
N TYR A 31 11.73 -6.88 -10.41
CA TYR A 31 12.45 -7.97 -11.06
C TYR A 31 12.64 -9.17 -10.13
N SER A 32 12.81 -8.93 -8.82
CA SER A 32 12.77 -10.00 -7.82
C SER A 32 11.38 -10.62 -7.69
N SER A 33 10.30 -9.86 -7.81
CA SER A 33 8.93 -10.39 -7.75
C SER A 33 8.57 -11.22 -8.99
N TYR A 34 9.04 -10.86 -10.20
CA TYR A 34 8.78 -11.62 -11.42
C TYR A 34 9.55 -12.95 -11.46
N LYS A 35 10.82 -12.98 -11.06
CA LYS A 35 11.57 -14.22 -10.80
C LYS A 35 11.07 -14.99 -9.58
N TYR A 36 10.54 -14.25 -8.62
CA TYR A 36 9.94 -14.77 -7.42
C TYR A 36 8.68 -15.57 -7.71
N ASN A 37 7.78 -15.11 -8.59
CA ASN A 37 6.61 -15.84 -9.03
C ASN A 37 6.97 -17.15 -9.77
N ASP A 38 8.02 -17.16 -10.61
CA ASP A 38 8.52 -18.39 -11.25
C ASP A 38 9.14 -19.36 -10.23
N TYR A 39 9.85 -18.84 -9.23
CA TYR A 39 10.46 -19.63 -8.16
C TYR A 39 9.40 -20.20 -7.21
N MET A 40 8.35 -19.42 -6.95
CA MET A 40 7.22 -19.80 -6.11
C MET A 40 6.34 -20.86 -6.78
N ASN A 41 6.08 -20.76 -8.07
CA ASN A 41 5.36 -21.78 -8.82
C ASN A 41 6.08 -23.14 -8.78
N ILE A 42 7.42 -23.16 -8.71
CA ILE A 42 8.20 -24.40 -8.58
C ILE A 42 8.13 -24.98 -7.16
N ILE A 43 8.06 -24.13 -6.12
CA ILE A 43 8.01 -24.55 -4.71
C ILE A 43 6.59 -25.00 -4.31
N PHE A 44 5.54 -24.36 -4.85
CA PHE A 44 4.14 -24.64 -4.47
C PHE A 44 3.47 -25.76 -5.26
N GLN A 45 4.08 -26.31 -6.31
CA GLN A 45 3.53 -27.49 -7.00
C GLN A 45 3.40 -28.72 -6.08
N ASP A 46 4.04 -28.73 -4.92
CA ASP A 46 4.05 -29.87 -3.99
C ASP A 46 3.42 -29.60 -2.61
N GLU A 47 2.99 -28.37 -2.26
CA GLU A 47 2.47 -28.07 -0.90
C GLU A 47 1.03 -27.53 -0.92
N GLN A 48 0.05 -28.42 -0.92
CA GLN A 48 -1.40 -28.17 -0.84
C GLN A 48 -1.93 -27.63 0.50
N TYR A 49 -1.10 -27.20 1.47
CA TYR A 49 -1.54 -26.96 2.84
C TYR A 49 -0.86 -25.79 3.57
N PHE A 50 -0.67 -24.64 2.93
CA PHE A 50 -0.31 -23.44 3.67
C PHE A 50 -1.57 -22.58 3.92
N ASP A 51 -2.25 -22.86 5.05
CA ASP A 51 -3.34 -22.05 5.56
C ASP A 51 -2.77 -20.82 6.28
N ARG A 52 -3.25 -19.62 5.93
CA ARG A 52 -2.87 -18.34 6.52
C ARG A 52 -3.04 -18.31 8.05
N ASN A 53 -4.07 -18.97 8.58
CA ASN A 53 -4.27 -19.13 10.02
C ASN A 53 -3.13 -19.90 10.68
N ASN A 54 -2.57 -20.89 10.01
CA ASN A 54 -1.42 -21.65 10.52
C ASN A 54 -0.16 -20.79 10.55
N TYR A 55 -0.02 -19.85 9.63
CA TYR A 55 1.12 -18.92 9.58
C TYR A 55 0.99 -17.82 10.66
N LYS A 56 -0.18 -17.20 10.81
CA LYS A 56 -0.49 -16.23 11.88
C LYS A 56 -0.23 -16.85 13.26
N ASN A 57 -0.70 -18.07 13.46
CA ASN A 57 -0.43 -18.86 14.66
C ASN A 57 1.06 -19.15 14.85
N PHE A 58 1.78 -19.48 13.78
CA PHE A 58 3.23 -19.70 13.84
C PHE A 58 3.97 -18.43 14.27
N LEU A 59 3.67 -17.27 13.67
CA LEU A 59 4.31 -16.00 14.02
C LEU A 59 4.04 -15.63 15.49
N ASN A 60 2.82 -15.74 15.95
CA ASN A 60 2.47 -15.44 17.34
C ASN A 60 3.24 -16.34 18.31
N VAL A 61 3.35 -17.62 17.99
CA VAL A 61 4.10 -18.58 18.80
C VAL A 61 5.60 -18.30 18.71
N PHE A 62 6.14 -18.08 17.51
CA PHE A 62 7.55 -17.77 17.33
C PHE A 62 7.94 -16.49 18.08
N ASN A 63 7.11 -15.44 18.01
CA ASN A 63 7.29 -14.21 18.75
C ASN A 63 7.32 -14.43 20.26
N SER A 64 6.39 -15.24 20.79
CA SER A 64 6.38 -15.54 22.21
C SER A 64 7.64 -16.26 22.69
N TYR A 65 8.25 -17.10 21.83
CA TYR A 65 9.48 -17.85 22.14
C TYR A 65 10.76 -17.06 21.96
N THR A 66 10.77 -16.03 21.12
CA THR A 66 11.96 -15.22 20.87
C THR A 66 12.02 -13.97 21.74
N LYS A 67 10.94 -13.62 22.42
CA LYS A 67 10.82 -12.45 23.31
C LYS A 67 11.97 -12.30 24.33
N ASP A 68 12.51 -13.41 24.84
CA ASP A 68 13.52 -13.42 25.89
C ASP A 68 14.96 -13.57 25.36
N LEU A 69 15.17 -13.44 24.02
CA LEU A 69 16.53 -13.51 23.47
C LEU A 69 17.32 -12.28 23.84
N ASN A 70 18.47 -12.48 24.53
CA ASN A 70 19.38 -11.40 24.83
C ASN A 70 20.33 -11.15 23.63
N LEU A 71 19.94 -10.25 22.73
CA LEU A 71 20.66 -9.92 21.50
C LEU A 71 22.05 -9.28 21.74
N ASN A 72 22.36 -8.85 22.97
CA ASN A 72 23.67 -8.33 23.36
C ASN A 72 24.66 -9.42 23.80
N SER A 73 24.26 -10.69 23.73
CA SER A 73 25.15 -11.82 24.08
C SER A 73 26.14 -12.12 22.95
N ASP A 74 27.22 -12.87 23.29
CA ASP A 74 28.17 -13.35 22.29
C ASP A 74 27.53 -14.33 21.29
N TYR A 75 28.19 -14.48 20.13
CA TYR A 75 27.71 -15.29 19.01
C TYR A 75 27.28 -16.72 19.40
N ASN A 76 28.10 -17.43 20.17
CA ASN A 76 27.82 -18.81 20.55
C ASN A 76 26.61 -18.90 21.48
N THR A 77 26.46 -17.96 22.38
CA THR A 77 25.32 -17.85 23.29
C THR A 77 24.03 -17.57 22.52
N ILE A 78 24.03 -16.61 21.60
CA ILE A 78 22.88 -16.31 20.74
C ILE A 78 22.51 -17.51 19.86
N LYS A 79 23.50 -18.13 19.21
CA LYS A 79 23.30 -19.31 18.38
C LYS A 79 22.64 -20.44 19.16
N LYS A 80 23.13 -20.72 20.38
CA LYS A 80 22.56 -21.74 21.27
C LYS A 80 21.13 -21.39 21.71
N GLN A 81 20.88 -20.14 22.09
CA GLN A 81 19.55 -19.70 22.51
C GLN A 81 18.55 -19.84 21.35
N MET A 82 18.89 -19.43 20.15
CA MET A 82 18.04 -19.56 18.96
C MET A 82 17.70 -21.02 18.65
N ILE A 83 18.69 -21.91 18.66
CA ILE A 83 18.46 -23.36 18.48
C ILE A 83 17.50 -23.88 19.53
N THR A 84 17.70 -23.54 20.80
CA THR A 84 16.85 -23.99 21.90
C THR A 84 15.40 -23.53 21.69
N LYS A 85 15.19 -22.27 21.33
CA LYS A 85 13.87 -21.70 21.10
C LYS A 85 13.15 -22.37 19.93
N VAL A 86 13.82 -22.61 18.81
CA VAL A 86 13.24 -23.33 17.67
C VAL A 86 12.87 -24.77 18.03
N LEU A 87 13.70 -25.46 18.83
CA LEU A 87 13.40 -26.81 19.31
C LEU A 87 12.23 -26.83 20.31
N GLU A 88 12.13 -25.85 21.21
CA GLU A 88 10.97 -25.68 22.11
C GLU A 88 9.67 -25.47 21.31
N LEU A 89 9.71 -24.60 20.29
CA LEU A 89 8.58 -24.38 19.39
C LEU A 89 8.10 -25.70 18.76
N ARG A 90 9.03 -26.46 18.19
CA ARG A 90 8.73 -27.77 17.58
C ARG A 90 8.15 -28.76 18.58
N LYS A 91 8.66 -28.79 19.82
CA LYS A 91 8.20 -29.65 20.90
C LYS A 91 6.76 -29.34 21.33
N ASN A 92 6.39 -28.06 21.32
CA ASN A 92 5.06 -27.62 21.77
C ASN A 92 3.98 -27.78 20.69
N TYR A 93 4.40 -27.92 19.42
CA TYR A 93 3.49 -28.14 18.28
C TYR A 93 3.92 -29.38 17.45
N PRO A 94 3.96 -30.57 18.06
CA PRO A 94 4.57 -31.77 17.46
C PRO A 94 3.84 -32.28 16.22
N ASN A 95 2.56 -31.94 16.07
CA ASN A 95 1.69 -32.40 14.97
C ASN A 95 1.51 -31.36 13.86
N SER A 96 2.15 -30.19 13.96
CA SER A 96 2.07 -29.15 12.94
C SER A 96 3.15 -29.37 11.87
N ALA A 97 2.74 -29.73 10.65
CA ALA A 97 3.64 -29.86 9.51
C ALA A 97 4.31 -28.50 9.21
N THR A 98 3.55 -27.41 9.30
CA THR A 98 4.04 -26.04 9.11
C THR A 98 5.16 -25.70 10.10
N VAL A 99 4.92 -25.89 11.42
CA VAL A 99 5.95 -25.64 12.44
C VAL A 99 7.17 -26.53 12.23
N SER A 100 6.98 -27.79 11.80
CA SER A 100 8.07 -28.71 11.50
C SER A 100 8.95 -28.20 10.32
N ASN A 101 8.32 -27.80 9.22
CA ASN A 101 9.03 -27.30 8.02
C ASN A 101 9.79 -26.02 8.30
N ILE A 102 9.14 -25.03 8.91
CA ILE A 102 9.77 -23.76 9.24
C ILE A 102 10.91 -23.96 10.24
N SER A 103 10.67 -24.75 11.29
CA SER A 103 11.71 -25.09 12.26
C SER A 103 12.92 -25.76 11.63
N ASN A 104 12.73 -26.66 10.67
CA ASN A 104 13.82 -27.31 9.96
C ASN A 104 14.65 -26.28 9.14
N LYS A 105 13.98 -25.38 8.42
CA LYS A 105 14.65 -24.33 7.63
C LYS A 105 15.46 -23.39 8.54
N LEU A 106 14.87 -22.91 9.63
CA LEU A 106 15.56 -22.06 10.62
C LEU A 106 16.73 -22.79 11.29
N LEU A 107 16.55 -24.03 11.74
CA LEU A 107 17.63 -24.82 12.34
C LEU A 107 18.79 -25.02 11.36
N ASN A 108 18.51 -25.36 10.09
CA ASN A 108 19.54 -25.51 9.08
C ASN A 108 20.31 -24.20 8.88
N LYS A 109 19.63 -23.05 8.85
CA LYS A 109 20.27 -21.75 8.70
C LYS A 109 21.16 -21.40 9.91
N ILE A 110 20.64 -21.60 11.12
CA ILE A 110 21.36 -21.33 12.36
C ILE A 110 22.58 -22.25 12.51
N ILE A 111 22.40 -23.56 12.30
CA ILE A 111 23.46 -24.55 12.47
C ILE A 111 24.61 -24.31 11.47
N ASN A 112 24.27 -24.02 10.21
CA ASN A 112 25.24 -23.84 9.13
C ASN A 112 25.83 -22.41 9.07
N ASP A 113 25.39 -21.49 9.94
CA ASP A 113 26.01 -20.18 10.02
C ASP A 113 27.43 -20.30 10.60
N ASN A 114 28.41 -19.82 9.85
CA ASN A 114 29.83 -19.82 10.19
C ASN A 114 30.41 -18.39 10.26
N SER A 115 29.56 -17.37 10.37
CA SER A 115 29.97 -15.97 10.35
C SER A 115 30.80 -15.60 11.59
N ASN A 116 30.66 -16.35 12.69
CA ASN A 116 31.24 -16.02 14.00
C ASN A 116 30.89 -14.60 14.48
N ASN A 117 29.80 -14.05 13.97
CA ASN A 117 29.34 -12.71 14.24
C ASN A 117 27.85 -12.74 14.58
N SER A 118 27.51 -12.27 15.78
CA SER A 118 26.13 -12.26 16.28
C SER A 118 25.17 -11.48 15.37
N GLN A 119 25.63 -10.35 14.84
CA GLN A 119 24.82 -9.50 13.97
C GLN A 119 24.55 -10.20 12.62
N ASN A 120 25.56 -10.82 12.02
CA ASN A 120 25.40 -11.58 10.78
C ASN A 120 24.48 -12.78 10.97
N LEU A 121 24.58 -13.50 12.10
CA LEU A 121 23.67 -14.60 12.42
C LEU A 121 22.23 -14.10 12.52
N ILE A 122 22.00 -13.02 13.27
CA ILE A 122 20.68 -12.41 13.42
C ILE A 122 20.13 -11.99 12.06
N GLN A 123 20.96 -11.29 11.26
CA GLN A 123 20.55 -10.85 9.93
C GLN A 123 20.20 -12.01 9.00
N ASN A 124 20.98 -13.10 9.02
CA ASN A 124 20.70 -14.29 8.24
C ASN A 124 19.38 -14.97 8.64
N ILE A 125 19.08 -14.99 9.93
CA ILE A 125 17.82 -15.54 10.45
C ILE A 125 16.64 -14.63 10.10
N LEU A 126 16.80 -13.32 10.24
CA LEU A 126 15.78 -12.34 9.83
C LEU A 126 15.48 -12.45 8.33
N ASN A 127 16.51 -12.53 7.48
CA ASN A 127 16.34 -12.73 6.05
C ASN A 127 15.60 -14.04 5.73
N GLU A 128 15.88 -15.11 6.48
CA GLU A 128 15.16 -16.38 6.33
C GLU A 128 13.70 -16.25 6.77
N ILE A 129 13.43 -15.59 7.89
CA ILE A 129 12.07 -15.31 8.37
C ILE A 129 11.31 -14.45 7.36
N ILE A 130 11.93 -13.38 6.85
CA ILE A 130 11.35 -12.54 5.79
C ILE A 130 11.10 -13.35 4.52
N SER A 131 12.04 -14.21 4.12
CA SER A 131 11.87 -15.12 2.97
C SER A 131 10.72 -16.11 3.19
N LEU A 132 10.61 -16.66 4.40
CA LEU A 132 9.50 -17.53 4.80
C LEU A 132 8.18 -16.77 4.86
N PHE A 133 8.20 -15.53 5.33
CA PHE A 133 7.04 -14.62 5.33
C PHE A 133 6.59 -14.33 3.89
N ASN A 134 7.51 -13.90 3.04
CA ASN A 134 7.23 -13.65 1.63
C ASN A 134 6.80 -14.92 0.88
N SER A 135 7.28 -16.10 1.31
CA SER A 135 6.87 -17.40 0.74
C SER A 135 5.54 -17.93 1.30
N SER A 136 5.05 -17.39 2.39
CA SER A 136 3.78 -17.79 3.00
C SER A 136 2.63 -16.82 2.76
N ILE A 137 2.85 -15.75 1.99
CA ILE A 137 1.74 -14.99 1.42
C ILE A 137 1.06 -15.95 0.43
N VAL A 138 -0.07 -16.52 0.86
CA VAL A 138 -0.93 -17.28 -0.02
C VAL A 138 -1.40 -16.29 -1.08
N MET A 139 -0.91 -16.43 -2.29
CA MET A 139 -1.42 -15.65 -3.41
C MET A 139 -2.89 -16.01 -3.56
N MET A 140 -3.76 -15.05 -3.32
CA MET A 140 -5.18 -15.23 -3.56
C MET A 140 -5.38 -15.45 -5.06
N VAL A 141 -5.99 -16.56 -5.43
CA VAL A 141 -6.29 -16.83 -6.85
C VAL A 141 -7.55 -16.04 -7.21
N PRO A 142 -7.50 -15.17 -8.23
CA PRO A 142 -8.71 -14.46 -8.65
C PRO A 142 -9.73 -15.44 -9.23
N ASP A 143 -11.00 -15.23 -8.93
CA ASP A 143 -12.11 -15.97 -9.56
C ASP A 143 -12.22 -15.62 -11.04
N GLU A 144 -11.95 -14.36 -11.38
CA GLU A 144 -11.86 -13.91 -12.77
C GLU A 144 -10.95 -12.68 -12.92
N THR A 145 -10.42 -12.49 -14.14
CA THR A 145 -9.75 -11.28 -14.57
C THR A 145 -10.59 -10.64 -15.66
N VAL A 146 -10.82 -9.34 -15.56
CA VAL A 146 -11.69 -8.58 -16.47
C VAL A 146 -10.95 -7.38 -17.04
N THR A 147 -11.36 -6.94 -18.24
CA THR A 147 -10.83 -5.74 -18.89
C THR A 147 -11.94 -4.80 -19.31
N ILE A 148 -11.67 -3.49 -19.28
CA ILE A 148 -12.52 -2.42 -19.79
C ILE A 148 -11.65 -1.32 -20.42
N ASP A 149 -12.27 -0.46 -21.23
CA ASP A 149 -11.59 0.74 -21.73
C ASP A 149 -11.68 1.89 -20.72
N SER A 150 -10.62 2.72 -20.65
CA SER A 150 -10.61 3.93 -19.83
C SER A 150 -11.40 5.06 -20.49
N THR A 151 -12.72 4.99 -20.39
CA THR A 151 -13.66 5.90 -21.07
C THR A 151 -13.68 7.28 -20.43
N THR A 152 -13.59 7.36 -19.11
CA THR A 152 -13.61 8.62 -18.36
C THR A 152 -12.36 9.46 -18.64
N ALA A 153 -11.17 8.84 -18.64
CA ALA A 153 -9.94 9.54 -19.00
C ALA A 153 -9.94 10.00 -20.46
N THR A 154 -10.39 9.15 -21.38
CA THR A 154 -10.56 9.51 -22.79
C THR A 154 -11.47 10.74 -22.95
N LYS A 155 -12.59 10.77 -22.26
CA LYS A 155 -13.57 11.84 -22.32
C LYS A 155 -13.09 13.16 -21.71
N LEU A 156 -12.49 13.11 -20.53
CA LEU A 156 -12.15 14.31 -19.75
C LEU A 156 -10.76 14.87 -20.07
N VAL A 157 -9.85 14.02 -20.58
CA VAL A 157 -8.45 14.37 -20.79
C VAL A 157 -8.04 14.23 -22.26
N GLY A 158 -8.59 13.26 -22.98
CA GLY A 158 -8.38 13.08 -24.40
C GLY A 158 -7.95 11.68 -24.83
N ASP A 159 -8.10 11.37 -26.11
CA ASP A 159 -7.95 10.02 -26.69
C ASP A 159 -6.56 9.39 -26.44
N LYS A 160 -5.51 10.19 -26.29
CA LYS A 160 -4.16 9.66 -25.99
C LYS A 160 -4.06 8.96 -24.63
N TYR A 161 -5.04 9.14 -23.76
CA TYR A 161 -5.11 8.51 -22.45
C TYR A 161 -6.04 7.30 -22.42
N ASN A 162 -6.58 6.90 -23.58
CA ASN A 162 -7.31 5.64 -23.69
C ASN A 162 -6.35 4.46 -23.55
N VAL A 163 -6.64 3.61 -22.57
CA VAL A 163 -5.90 2.36 -22.30
C VAL A 163 -6.90 1.26 -21.95
N GLU A 164 -6.56 0.02 -22.24
CA GLU A 164 -7.27 -1.13 -21.72
C GLU A 164 -6.86 -1.33 -20.25
N LEU A 165 -7.84 -1.23 -19.36
CA LEU A 165 -7.71 -1.42 -17.93
C LEU A 165 -7.97 -2.89 -17.57
N SER A 166 -7.17 -3.45 -16.68
CA SER A 166 -7.33 -4.82 -16.17
C SER A 166 -7.61 -4.81 -14.68
N ALA A 167 -8.46 -5.72 -14.21
CA ALA A 167 -8.71 -5.93 -12.78
C ALA A 167 -8.95 -7.42 -12.48
N ASN A 168 -8.58 -7.83 -11.29
CA ASN A 168 -8.92 -9.12 -10.72
C ASN A 168 -10.17 -9.00 -9.86
N ILE A 169 -11.03 -10.02 -9.91
CA ILE A 169 -12.24 -10.14 -9.08
C ILE A 169 -12.12 -11.36 -8.19
N TYR A 170 -12.54 -11.20 -6.92
CA TYR A 170 -12.61 -12.25 -5.91
C TYR A 170 -13.97 -12.18 -5.24
N TYR A 171 -14.66 -13.29 -5.18
CA TYR A 171 -15.99 -13.35 -4.56
C TYR A 171 -15.88 -13.80 -3.10
N ALA A 172 -16.63 -13.13 -2.22
CA ALA A 172 -16.66 -13.45 -0.80
C ALA A 172 -17.33 -14.81 -0.51
N ASN A 173 -18.23 -15.25 -1.40
CA ASN A 173 -18.99 -16.49 -1.29
C ASN A 173 -19.13 -17.13 -2.68
N ASP A 174 -19.59 -18.37 -2.70
CA ASP A 174 -19.96 -19.05 -3.94
C ASP A 174 -20.96 -18.22 -4.76
N LEU A 175 -20.90 -18.37 -6.07
CA LEU A 175 -21.87 -17.71 -6.96
C LEU A 175 -23.25 -18.38 -6.86
N ASN A 176 -24.27 -17.61 -7.11
CA ASN A 176 -25.63 -18.11 -7.33
C ASN A 176 -25.68 -19.01 -8.58
N SER A 177 -26.74 -19.79 -8.73
CA SER A 177 -26.94 -20.69 -9.88
C SER A 177 -27.01 -19.98 -11.25
N ASP A 178 -27.26 -18.67 -11.24
CA ASP A 178 -27.26 -17.81 -12.43
C ASP A 178 -25.89 -17.12 -12.68
N GLY A 179 -24.88 -17.45 -11.88
CA GLY A 179 -23.53 -16.89 -11.99
C GLY A 179 -23.35 -15.50 -11.37
N THR A 180 -24.35 -15.00 -10.62
CA THR A 180 -24.23 -13.73 -9.90
C THR A 180 -23.63 -13.94 -8.51
N PRO A 181 -22.90 -12.94 -7.94
CA PRO A 181 -22.39 -13.04 -6.58
C PRO A 181 -23.54 -13.06 -5.56
N GLN A 182 -23.36 -13.84 -4.49
CA GLN A 182 -24.35 -13.89 -3.39
C GLN A 182 -24.35 -12.61 -2.57
N SER A 183 -23.19 -11.98 -2.41
CA SER A 183 -23.05 -10.70 -1.72
C SER A 183 -23.29 -9.53 -2.68
N ASN A 184 -23.95 -8.48 -2.19
CA ASN A 184 -24.15 -7.20 -2.89
C ASN A 184 -23.16 -6.12 -2.43
N LYS A 185 -22.18 -6.50 -1.60
CA LYS A 185 -21.13 -5.63 -1.06
C LYS A 185 -19.86 -5.81 -1.88
N TRP A 186 -19.19 -4.70 -2.20
CA TRP A 186 -17.96 -4.67 -2.97
C TRP A 186 -16.93 -3.76 -2.33
N VAL A 187 -15.66 -4.10 -2.49
CA VAL A 187 -14.55 -3.18 -2.25
C VAL A 187 -13.69 -3.08 -3.50
N VAL A 188 -13.32 -1.86 -3.87
CA VAL A 188 -12.28 -1.60 -4.86
C VAL A 188 -10.97 -1.35 -4.12
N LEU A 189 -10.01 -2.27 -4.26
CA LEU A 189 -8.69 -2.18 -3.63
C LEU A 189 -7.71 -1.52 -4.59
N VAL A 190 -7.28 -0.30 -4.28
CA VAL A 190 -6.42 0.53 -5.13
C VAL A 190 -5.00 0.49 -4.60
N HIS A 191 -4.11 -0.17 -5.35
CA HIS A 191 -2.74 -0.43 -4.93
C HIS A 191 -1.82 0.80 -4.94
N GLY A 192 -0.70 0.72 -4.21
CA GLY A 192 0.35 1.71 -4.19
C GLY A 192 1.22 1.70 -5.44
N PHE A 193 2.12 2.70 -5.55
CA PHE A 193 3.09 2.76 -6.61
C PHE A 193 3.94 1.48 -6.64
N MET A 194 4.18 0.91 -7.84
CA MET A 194 4.94 -0.32 -8.09
C MET A 194 4.35 -1.61 -7.53
N MET A 195 3.12 -1.58 -7.10
CA MET A 195 2.32 -2.76 -6.81
C MET A 195 1.42 -3.09 -8.01
N ASN A 196 0.52 -4.04 -7.82
CA ASN A 196 -0.56 -4.42 -8.74
C ASN A 196 -1.79 -4.88 -7.95
N GLY A 197 -2.88 -5.15 -8.64
CA GLY A 197 -4.12 -5.61 -8.02
C GLY A 197 -3.97 -6.90 -7.21
N GLN A 198 -3.10 -7.82 -7.65
CA GLN A 198 -2.80 -9.04 -6.90
C GLN A 198 -2.15 -8.73 -5.56
N ALA A 199 -1.11 -7.89 -5.57
CA ALA A 199 -0.33 -7.60 -4.36
C ALA A 199 -1.15 -6.90 -3.27
N ILE A 200 -2.05 -5.98 -3.64
CA ILE A 200 -2.92 -5.32 -2.66
C ILE A 200 -4.00 -6.27 -2.14
N THR A 201 -4.48 -7.20 -2.97
CA THR A 201 -5.44 -8.22 -2.53
C THR A 201 -4.79 -9.21 -1.58
N ASP A 202 -3.58 -9.68 -1.87
CA ASP A 202 -2.83 -10.55 -0.97
C ASP A 202 -2.60 -9.91 0.42
N ALA A 203 -2.48 -8.57 0.46
CA ALA A 203 -2.27 -7.82 1.69
C ALA A 203 -3.57 -7.57 2.48
N LEU A 204 -4.66 -7.18 1.83
CA LEU A 204 -5.89 -6.68 2.47
C LEU A 204 -7.12 -7.53 2.19
N GLY A 205 -7.09 -8.41 1.19
CA GLY A 205 -8.29 -9.04 0.65
C GLY A 205 -9.06 -9.89 1.67
N GLU A 206 -8.35 -10.67 2.49
CA GLU A 206 -9.01 -11.54 3.49
C GLU A 206 -9.87 -10.76 4.46
N MET A 207 -9.38 -9.61 4.94
CA MET A 207 -10.11 -8.73 5.85
C MET A 207 -11.49 -8.32 5.28
N TYR A 208 -11.57 -8.07 3.96
CA TYR A 208 -12.81 -7.71 3.30
C TYR A 208 -13.70 -8.92 2.98
N LEU A 209 -13.11 -10.03 2.51
CA LEU A 209 -13.87 -11.25 2.22
C LEU A 209 -14.55 -11.80 3.47
N GLU A 210 -13.88 -11.76 4.64
CA GLU A 210 -14.47 -12.15 5.93
C GLU A 210 -15.67 -11.28 6.33
N GLN A 211 -15.72 -10.02 5.89
CA GLN A 211 -16.87 -9.12 6.10
C GLN A 211 -17.94 -9.26 4.99
N GLY A 212 -17.76 -10.22 4.08
CA GLY A 212 -18.70 -10.50 3.00
C GLY A 212 -18.62 -9.53 1.81
N TYR A 213 -17.49 -8.80 1.66
CA TYR A 213 -17.25 -7.94 0.51
C TYR A 213 -16.58 -8.70 -0.61
N ASN A 214 -17.18 -8.72 -1.80
CA ASN A 214 -16.47 -9.08 -3.02
C ASN A 214 -15.39 -8.03 -3.31
N ILE A 215 -14.30 -8.42 -3.97
CA ILE A 215 -13.19 -7.53 -4.26
C ILE A 215 -13.09 -7.31 -5.77
N LEU A 216 -12.91 -6.07 -6.18
CA LEU A 216 -12.36 -5.69 -7.46
C LEU A 216 -11.01 -5.00 -7.21
N ALA A 217 -9.94 -5.60 -7.72
CA ALA A 217 -8.58 -5.10 -7.55
C ALA A 217 -7.98 -4.74 -8.91
N PRO A 218 -8.07 -3.46 -9.33
CA PRO A 218 -7.53 -3.02 -10.61
C PRO A 218 -5.99 -2.99 -10.58
N ASP A 219 -5.41 -3.29 -11.73
CA ASP A 219 -4.06 -2.88 -12.04
C ASP A 219 -4.10 -1.41 -12.49
N LEU A 220 -3.44 -0.52 -11.77
CA LEU A 220 -3.36 0.89 -12.15
C LEU A 220 -2.53 1.08 -13.41
N ARG A 221 -2.67 2.23 -14.07
CA ARG A 221 -1.91 2.59 -15.30
C ARG A 221 -0.41 2.35 -15.14
N GLY A 222 0.17 1.61 -16.10
CA GLY A 222 1.58 1.22 -16.09
C GLY A 222 1.96 0.15 -15.09
N SER A 223 0.98 -0.57 -14.52
CA SER A 223 1.19 -1.66 -13.58
C SER A 223 0.45 -2.93 -14.03
N GLY A 224 0.97 -4.09 -13.62
CA GLY A 224 0.35 -5.37 -13.90
C GLY A 224 0.03 -5.57 -15.39
N ASN A 225 -1.23 -5.82 -15.70
CA ASN A 225 -1.72 -6.02 -17.07
C ASN A 225 -2.27 -4.73 -17.72
N THR A 226 -2.33 -3.62 -16.99
CA THR A 226 -2.79 -2.33 -17.50
C THR A 226 -1.63 -1.54 -18.10
N SER A 227 -1.76 -1.16 -19.37
CA SER A 227 -0.79 -0.33 -20.08
C SER A 227 -0.89 1.16 -19.68
N GLY A 228 -0.10 2.00 -20.32
CA GLY A 228 -0.10 3.45 -20.10
C GLY A 228 0.94 3.93 -19.10
N SER A 229 0.77 5.14 -18.61
CA SER A 229 1.67 5.79 -17.66
C SER A 229 0.92 6.23 -16.41
N ASN A 230 1.58 6.15 -15.28
CA ASN A 230 1.05 6.63 -14.01
C ASN A 230 0.72 8.12 -14.07
N GLY A 231 -0.47 8.50 -13.65
CA GLY A 231 -1.01 9.86 -13.63
C GLY A 231 -0.97 10.53 -12.27
N MET A 232 -0.13 10.05 -11.35
CA MET A 232 0.03 10.58 -10.01
C MET A 232 -1.31 10.68 -9.24
N GLY A 233 -2.14 9.64 -9.34
CA GLY A 233 -3.43 9.54 -8.67
C GLY A 233 -4.60 10.16 -9.43
N TYR A 234 -4.38 11.18 -10.25
CA TYR A 234 -5.46 11.85 -10.99
C TYR A 234 -6.02 10.98 -12.11
N LEU A 235 -5.19 10.47 -13.03
CA LEU A 235 -5.68 9.59 -14.10
C LEU A 235 -6.23 8.28 -13.54
N GLU A 236 -5.59 7.75 -12.52
CA GLU A 236 -6.04 6.55 -11.81
C GLU A 236 -7.43 6.74 -11.19
N SER A 237 -7.75 7.94 -10.69
CA SER A 237 -9.08 8.23 -10.14
C SER A 237 -10.18 8.19 -11.22
N LEU A 238 -9.85 8.61 -12.45
CA LEU A 238 -10.75 8.50 -13.60
C LEU A 238 -11.00 7.03 -13.98
N ASP A 239 -9.96 6.21 -13.93
CA ASP A 239 -10.05 4.76 -14.19
C ASP A 239 -10.85 4.02 -13.10
N VAL A 240 -10.64 4.39 -11.83
CA VAL A 240 -11.44 3.84 -10.72
C VAL A 240 -12.91 4.20 -10.89
N PHE A 241 -13.24 5.40 -11.39
CA PHE A 241 -14.63 5.76 -11.70
C PHE A 241 -15.22 4.87 -12.81
N ASP A 242 -14.43 4.50 -13.82
CA ASP A 242 -14.86 3.53 -14.85
C ASP A 242 -15.11 2.14 -14.23
N TRP A 243 -14.26 1.70 -13.29
CA TRP A 243 -14.48 0.45 -12.54
C TRP A 243 -15.73 0.49 -11.67
N LEU A 244 -16.04 1.61 -11.02
CA LEU A 244 -17.30 1.79 -10.28
C LEU A 244 -18.50 1.69 -11.23
N THR A 245 -18.38 2.27 -12.41
CA THR A 245 -19.41 2.18 -13.47
C THR A 245 -19.56 0.74 -13.97
N TYR A 246 -18.47 0.03 -14.17
CA TYR A 246 -18.46 -1.38 -14.54
C TYR A 246 -19.20 -2.25 -13.51
N LEU A 247 -18.88 -2.12 -12.21
CA LEU A 247 -19.54 -2.86 -11.14
C LEU A 247 -21.04 -2.63 -11.14
N ASN A 248 -21.47 -1.37 -11.23
CA ASN A 248 -22.88 -1.00 -11.24
C ASN A 248 -23.63 -1.56 -12.47
N ASN A 249 -22.97 -1.58 -13.63
CA ASN A 249 -23.59 -2.09 -14.86
C ASN A 249 -23.66 -3.62 -14.88
N ARG A 250 -22.57 -4.29 -14.49
CA ARG A 250 -22.47 -5.75 -14.53
C ARG A 250 -23.31 -6.42 -13.44
N TYR A 251 -23.29 -5.85 -12.23
CA TYR A 251 -23.92 -6.45 -11.04
C TYR A 251 -25.07 -5.58 -10.51
N SER A 252 -25.86 -4.97 -11.38
CA SER A 252 -26.86 -3.95 -11.03
C SER A 252 -27.79 -4.32 -9.87
N ASN A 253 -28.11 -5.62 -9.70
CA ASN A 253 -28.95 -6.12 -8.61
C ASN A 253 -28.13 -6.61 -7.40
N ASN A 254 -26.80 -6.78 -7.56
CA ASN A 254 -25.87 -7.35 -6.57
C ASN A 254 -24.67 -6.42 -6.33
N CYS A 255 -24.90 -5.10 -6.42
CA CYS A 255 -23.89 -4.07 -6.17
C CYS A 255 -24.57 -2.84 -5.57
N SER A 256 -24.89 -2.90 -4.29
CA SER A 256 -25.59 -1.80 -3.60
C SER A 256 -24.71 -1.03 -2.62
N GLN A 257 -23.54 -1.56 -2.29
CA GLN A 257 -22.60 -0.97 -1.36
C GLN A 257 -21.18 -1.19 -1.87
N ILE A 258 -20.46 -0.10 -2.13
CA ILE A 258 -19.07 -0.14 -2.57
C ILE A 258 -18.22 0.65 -1.59
N LEU A 259 -17.11 0.06 -1.14
CA LEU A 259 -16.02 0.75 -0.49
C LEU A 259 -14.88 0.94 -1.48
N VAL A 260 -14.11 2.02 -1.36
CA VAL A 260 -12.85 2.20 -2.07
C VAL A 260 -11.75 2.34 -1.05
N HIS A 261 -10.77 1.45 -1.11
CA HIS A 261 -9.62 1.48 -0.20
C HIS A 261 -8.34 1.60 -1.02
N GLY A 262 -7.65 2.72 -0.87
CA GLY A 262 -6.41 2.98 -1.55
C GLY A 262 -5.22 3.13 -0.60
N VAL A 263 -4.07 2.56 -0.97
CA VAL A 263 -2.82 2.62 -0.22
C VAL A 263 -1.80 3.47 -0.96
N SER A 264 -1.17 4.43 -0.31
CA SER A 264 -0.11 5.27 -0.89
C SER A 264 -0.59 6.04 -2.14
N LEU A 265 -0.07 5.75 -3.34
CA LEU A 265 -0.61 6.24 -4.60
C LEU A 265 -2.12 5.95 -4.72
N GLY A 266 -2.55 4.76 -4.27
CA GLY A 266 -3.96 4.39 -4.21
C GLY A 266 -4.75 5.27 -3.24
N GLY A 267 -4.17 5.65 -2.09
CA GLY A 267 -4.74 6.61 -1.15
C GLY A 267 -4.95 7.98 -1.79
N ALA A 268 -3.92 8.50 -2.46
CA ALA A 268 -4.04 9.74 -3.24
C ALA A 268 -5.11 9.62 -4.35
N THR A 269 -5.16 8.46 -5.06
CA THR A 269 -6.19 8.17 -6.06
C THR A 269 -7.59 8.24 -5.44
N THR A 270 -7.77 7.68 -4.24
CA THR A 270 -9.04 7.72 -3.49
C THR A 270 -9.42 9.16 -3.13
N LEU A 271 -8.46 10.00 -2.73
CA LEU A 271 -8.71 11.41 -2.48
C LEU A 271 -9.09 12.18 -3.75
N PHE A 272 -8.40 11.96 -4.88
CA PHE A 272 -8.79 12.55 -6.17
C PHE A 272 -10.17 12.09 -6.63
N LEU A 273 -10.52 10.83 -6.38
CA LEU A 273 -11.83 10.26 -6.70
C LEU A 273 -12.96 10.88 -5.88
N SER A 274 -12.70 11.29 -4.65
CA SER A 274 -13.71 11.64 -3.64
C SER A 274 -14.71 12.70 -4.07
N GLY A 275 -14.31 13.64 -4.93
CA GLY A 275 -15.16 14.71 -5.45
C GLY A 275 -15.32 14.67 -6.96
N LEU A 276 -15.00 13.54 -7.60
CA LEU A 276 -15.13 13.40 -9.04
C LEU A 276 -16.60 13.32 -9.44
N GLU A 277 -16.96 14.11 -10.44
CA GLU A 277 -18.26 14.13 -11.10
C GLU A 277 -18.09 13.92 -12.60
N VAL A 278 -18.79 12.95 -13.16
CA VAL A 278 -18.78 12.63 -14.59
C VAL A 278 -20.23 12.53 -15.06
N ASP A 279 -20.61 13.36 -16.03
CA ASP A 279 -21.99 13.43 -16.56
C ASP A 279 -23.06 13.69 -15.50
N GLY A 280 -22.74 14.49 -14.49
CA GLY A 280 -23.65 14.78 -13.37
C GLY A 280 -23.79 13.63 -12.38
N GLN A 281 -22.96 12.59 -12.46
CA GLN A 281 -22.92 11.48 -11.52
C GLN A 281 -21.65 11.56 -10.65
N THR A 282 -21.84 11.47 -9.35
CA THR A 282 -20.78 11.41 -8.35
C THR A 282 -20.47 9.95 -7.99
N ILE A 283 -19.45 9.73 -7.16
CA ILE A 283 -19.18 8.38 -6.62
C ILE A 283 -20.32 7.86 -5.75
N LYS A 284 -21.06 8.74 -5.10
CA LYS A 284 -22.26 8.36 -4.32
C LYS A 284 -23.35 7.78 -5.22
N ASP A 285 -23.55 8.35 -6.43
CA ASP A 285 -24.46 7.81 -7.45
C ASP A 285 -23.98 6.46 -8.01
N LYS A 286 -22.73 6.08 -7.72
CA LYS A 286 -22.14 4.78 -8.04
C LYS A 286 -22.16 3.80 -6.85
N ASN A 287 -23.03 4.03 -5.87
CA ASN A 287 -23.16 3.20 -4.68
C ASN A 287 -21.91 3.16 -3.77
N VAL A 288 -21.02 4.14 -3.85
CA VAL A 288 -19.90 4.25 -2.91
C VAL A 288 -20.44 4.72 -1.57
N ILE A 289 -20.20 3.92 -0.52
CA ILE A 289 -20.66 4.17 0.85
C ILE A 289 -19.53 4.65 1.77
N GLY A 290 -18.27 4.54 1.35
CA GLY A 290 -17.14 4.99 2.13
C GLY A 290 -15.82 4.89 1.38
N LEU A 291 -14.87 5.72 1.80
CA LEU A 291 -13.52 5.82 1.26
C LEU A 291 -12.50 5.56 2.37
N VAL A 292 -11.40 4.87 2.03
CA VAL A 292 -10.25 4.68 2.92
C VAL A 292 -9.02 5.25 2.23
N ASP A 293 -8.45 6.29 2.82
CA ASP A 293 -7.16 6.89 2.46
C ASP A 293 -6.09 6.34 3.40
N ASP A 294 -5.33 5.35 2.94
CA ASP A 294 -4.22 4.78 3.67
C ASP A 294 -2.90 5.37 3.16
N CYS A 295 -2.29 6.24 3.95
CA CYS A 295 -1.02 6.93 3.72
C CYS A 295 -0.91 7.64 2.34
N GLY A 296 -2.03 8.18 1.83
CA GLY A 296 -2.05 8.96 0.60
C GLY A 296 -1.43 10.34 0.74
N TYR A 297 -0.99 10.89 -0.39
CA TYR A 297 -0.53 12.29 -0.46
C TYR A 297 -1.63 13.21 -0.99
N THR A 298 -1.55 14.47 -0.61
CA THR A 298 -2.58 15.48 -0.95
C THR A 298 -2.32 16.23 -2.25
N SER A 299 -1.06 16.26 -2.73
CA SER A 299 -0.68 17.10 -3.87
C SER A 299 0.47 16.49 -4.67
N MET A 300 0.38 16.53 -6.00
CA MET A 300 1.43 16.03 -6.89
C MET A 300 2.74 16.83 -6.74
N THR A 301 2.65 18.15 -6.67
CA THR A 301 3.82 19.00 -6.44
C THR A 301 4.41 18.75 -5.05
N GLY A 302 3.55 18.56 -4.04
CA GLY A 302 3.95 18.29 -2.65
C GLY A 302 4.73 17.01 -2.54
N ILE A 303 4.23 15.89 -3.07
CA ILE A 303 4.92 14.59 -2.98
C ILE A 303 6.26 14.59 -3.72
N ILE A 304 6.37 15.26 -4.87
CA ILE A 304 7.66 15.40 -5.56
C ILE A 304 8.68 16.13 -4.69
N LYS A 305 8.27 17.22 -4.02
CA LYS A 305 9.16 17.95 -3.09
C LYS A 305 9.55 17.09 -1.88
N ASP A 306 8.62 16.37 -1.30
CA ASP A 306 8.87 15.50 -0.16
C ASP A 306 9.85 14.37 -0.52
N LEU A 307 9.69 13.73 -1.69
CA LEU A 307 10.60 12.73 -2.21
C LEU A 307 12.00 13.31 -2.49
N LEU A 308 12.08 14.51 -3.05
CA LEU A 308 13.36 15.19 -3.30
C LEU A 308 14.11 15.48 -1.98
N ASN A 309 13.41 15.86 -0.94
CA ASN A 309 14.00 16.09 0.38
C ASN A 309 14.55 14.78 0.97
N THR A 310 13.76 13.70 0.92
CA THR A 310 14.17 12.38 1.41
C THR A 310 15.40 11.85 0.69
N VAL A 311 15.47 12.02 -0.65
CA VAL A 311 16.64 11.60 -1.45
C VAL A 311 17.84 12.51 -1.23
N GLY A 312 17.61 13.80 -0.97
CA GLY A 312 18.67 14.79 -0.71
C GLY A 312 19.51 14.49 0.53
N ASP A 313 18.93 13.81 1.51
CA ASP A 313 19.59 13.38 2.74
C ASP A 313 20.50 12.14 2.52
N SER A 314 20.42 11.46 1.36
CA SER A 314 21.28 10.31 1.08
C SER A 314 22.72 10.75 0.71
N GLU A 315 23.74 10.12 1.30
CA GLU A 315 25.15 10.40 1.00
C GLU A 315 25.49 10.18 -0.48
N LEU A 316 24.84 9.20 -1.13
CA LEU A 316 25.04 8.88 -2.54
C LEU A 316 24.57 10.04 -3.45
N VAL A 317 23.40 10.61 -3.14
CA VAL A 317 22.85 11.75 -3.89
C VAL A 317 23.66 13.01 -3.61
N SER A 318 24.07 13.23 -2.35
CA SER A 318 24.99 14.32 -1.98
C SER A 318 26.34 14.21 -2.70
N MET A 319 26.83 13.00 -2.95
CA MET A 319 28.08 12.75 -3.70
C MET A 319 27.89 12.98 -5.22
N ILE A 320 26.77 12.56 -5.79
CA ILE A 320 26.44 12.75 -7.22
C ILE A 320 26.12 14.23 -7.51
N LEU A 321 25.45 14.89 -6.58
CA LEU A 321 25.09 16.29 -6.65
C LEU A 321 26.16 17.23 -6.08
N GLY A 322 27.35 16.74 -5.70
CA GLY A 322 28.44 17.49 -5.08
C GLY A 322 28.83 18.84 -5.71
N ILE A 323 28.00 19.33 -6.61
CA ILE A 323 28.01 20.67 -7.24
C ILE A 323 27.02 21.63 -6.55
N PHE A 324 26.15 21.13 -5.66
CA PHE A 324 25.08 21.92 -5.02
C PHE A 324 25.19 21.89 -3.50
N ASP A 325 24.97 23.04 -2.89
CA ASP A 325 24.98 23.23 -1.44
C ASP A 325 23.87 22.37 -0.77
N LYS A 326 24.22 21.64 0.29
CA LYS A 326 23.48 20.52 0.90
C LYS A 326 22.08 20.88 1.49
N ASN A 327 21.63 22.11 1.41
CA ASN A 327 20.61 22.62 2.32
C ASN A 327 19.16 22.59 1.81
N ASN A 328 18.80 22.03 0.69
CA ASN A 328 17.40 21.76 0.29
C ASN A 328 17.31 21.53 -1.23
N LEU A 329 17.26 20.27 -1.66
CA LEU A 329 16.98 19.92 -3.05
C LEU A 329 15.59 20.42 -3.51
N SER A 330 14.62 20.51 -2.60
CA SER A 330 13.31 21.09 -2.88
C SER A 330 13.37 22.57 -3.29
N ASP A 331 14.38 23.32 -2.82
CA ASP A 331 14.55 24.73 -3.16
C ASP A 331 15.20 24.93 -4.54
N ILE A 332 15.76 23.86 -5.11
CA ILE A 332 16.39 23.88 -6.46
C ILE A 332 15.33 23.85 -7.56
N LEU A 333 14.16 23.20 -7.30
CA LEU A 333 13.05 23.12 -8.24
C LEU A 333 11.92 24.04 -7.81
N THR A 334 11.61 25.00 -8.65
CA THR A 334 10.43 25.83 -8.48
C THR A 334 9.15 25.02 -8.77
N ASP A 335 8.02 25.44 -8.20
CA ASP A 335 6.72 24.82 -8.46
C ASP A 335 6.40 24.78 -9.95
N GLU A 336 6.77 25.82 -10.69
CA GLU A 336 6.59 25.90 -12.13
C GLU A 336 7.41 24.85 -12.89
N GLN A 337 8.62 24.55 -12.44
CA GLN A 337 9.45 23.50 -13.05
C GLN A 337 8.92 22.10 -12.77
N ILE A 338 8.39 21.87 -11.57
CA ILE A 338 7.71 20.61 -11.21
C ILE A 338 6.43 20.46 -12.05
N LYS A 339 5.64 21.52 -12.16
CA LYS A 339 4.43 21.57 -13.01
C LYS A 339 4.75 21.24 -14.47
N GLU A 340 5.73 21.92 -15.06
CA GLU A 340 6.16 21.67 -16.45
C GLU A 340 6.61 20.20 -16.62
N PHE A 341 7.34 19.64 -15.66
CA PHE A 341 7.76 18.24 -15.66
C PHE A 341 6.57 17.28 -15.58
N LEU A 342 5.63 17.51 -14.66
CA LEU A 342 4.45 16.66 -14.49
C LEU A 342 3.56 16.67 -15.74
N ILE A 343 3.32 17.83 -16.34
CA ILE A 343 2.50 17.96 -17.55
C ILE A 343 3.18 17.34 -18.77
N ASN A 344 4.44 17.70 -19.02
CA ASN A 344 5.09 17.43 -20.31
C ASN A 344 5.92 16.14 -20.32
N THR A 345 6.40 15.66 -19.17
CA THR A 345 7.28 14.48 -19.08
C THR A 345 6.55 13.30 -18.49
N VAL A 346 5.91 13.47 -17.33
CA VAL A 346 5.13 12.40 -16.70
C VAL A 346 3.82 12.17 -17.42
N GLY A 347 3.17 13.25 -17.87
CA GLY A 347 1.93 13.18 -18.62
C GLY A 347 0.72 12.87 -17.72
N VAL A 348 0.61 13.59 -16.60
CA VAL A 348 -0.43 13.38 -15.58
C VAL A 348 -1.87 13.68 -16.04
N GLY A 349 -2.07 14.02 -17.29
CA GLY A 349 -3.40 14.29 -17.83
C GLY A 349 -3.93 15.71 -17.57
N LEU A 350 -3.10 16.59 -17.01
CA LEU A 350 -3.45 17.98 -16.74
C LEU A 350 -2.84 18.92 -17.78
N THR A 351 -3.42 20.12 -17.88
CA THR A 351 -2.94 21.21 -18.73
C THR A 351 -2.46 22.38 -17.87
N GLU A 352 -1.73 23.32 -18.47
CA GLU A 352 -1.32 24.55 -17.78
C GLU A 352 -2.48 25.29 -17.11
N GLU A 353 -3.67 25.26 -17.73
CA GLU A 353 -4.85 25.99 -17.25
C GLU A 353 -5.52 25.35 -16.04
N ASN A 354 -5.49 23.99 -15.93
CA ASN A 354 -6.21 23.27 -14.89
C ASN A 354 -5.30 22.61 -13.84
N PHE A 355 -3.97 22.69 -14.03
CA PHE A 355 -3.02 22.01 -13.17
C PHE A 355 -3.14 22.44 -11.70
N ASP A 356 -3.12 23.76 -11.44
CA ASP A 356 -3.08 24.31 -10.07
C ASP A 356 -4.33 23.92 -9.26
N GLU A 357 -5.47 23.75 -9.93
CA GLU A 357 -6.71 23.27 -9.29
C GLU A 357 -6.70 21.77 -9.09
N LYS A 358 -6.32 21.00 -10.12
CA LYS A 358 -6.53 19.54 -10.18
C LYS A 358 -5.36 18.71 -9.67
N GLN A 359 -4.18 19.30 -9.47
CA GLN A 359 -3.03 18.61 -8.89
C GLN A 359 -3.14 18.43 -7.36
N ASP A 360 -4.09 19.12 -6.73
CA ASP A 360 -4.35 19.07 -5.28
C ASP A 360 -5.63 18.30 -5.01
N ALA A 361 -5.49 17.10 -4.43
CA ALA A 361 -6.59 16.21 -4.10
C ALA A 361 -7.53 16.79 -3.03
N ILE A 362 -7.08 17.77 -2.24
CA ILE A 362 -7.94 18.47 -1.28
C ILE A 362 -9.07 19.21 -1.99
N ASN A 363 -8.85 19.70 -3.20
CA ASN A 363 -9.91 20.34 -4.00
C ASN A 363 -11.02 19.34 -4.40
N SER A 364 -10.68 18.08 -4.65
CA SER A 364 -11.66 16.99 -4.81
C SER A 364 -12.33 16.66 -3.48
N LEU A 365 -11.57 16.49 -2.41
CA LEU A 365 -12.10 16.17 -1.09
C LEU A 365 -13.19 17.15 -0.63
N ARG A 366 -13.06 18.44 -0.96
CA ARG A 366 -14.08 19.47 -0.63
C ARG A 366 -15.46 19.19 -1.22
N LYS A 367 -15.57 18.31 -2.20
CA LYS A 367 -16.81 17.88 -2.85
C LYS A 367 -17.27 16.50 -2.39
N CYS A 368 -16.56 15.86 -1.48
CA CYS A 368 -16.87 14.52 -0.97
C CYS A 368 -18.21 14.51 -0.20
N GLU A 369 -19.01 13.46 -0.41
CA GLU A 369 -20.32 13.28 0.20
C GLU A 369 -20.48 11.92 0.92
N VAL A 370 -19.40 11.19 1.09
CA VAL A 370 -19.40 9.86 1.72
C VAL A 370 -18.44 9.81 2.91
N PRO A 371 -18.62 8.87 3.84
CA PRO A 371 -17.71 8.61 4.95
C PRO A 371 -16.25 8.47 4.52
N LEU A 372 -15.32 8.89 5.38
CA LEU A 372 -13.87 8.82 5.13
C LEU A 372 -13.13 8.24 6.34
N LEU A 373 -12.33 7.20 6.10
CA LEU A 373 -11.30 6.71 7.03
C LEU A 373 -9.93 7.18 6.54
N ILE A 374 -9.13 7.74 7.45
CA ILE A 374 -7.76 8.19 7.18
C ILE A 374 -6.81 7.36 8.03
N ILE A 375 -5.84 6.71 7.42
CA ILE A 375 -4.85 5.87 8.08
C ILE A 375 -3.46 6.38 7.74
N HIS A 376 -2.56 6.52 8.74
CA HIS A 376 -1.19 6.96 8.46
C HIS A 376 -0.23 6.60 9.60
N GLY A 377 0.97 6.15 9.25
CA GLY A 377 2.06 5.93 10.19
C GLY A 377 2.82 7.22 10.52
N THR A 378 3.18 7.43 11.80
CA THR A 378 3.88 8.65 12.21
C THR A 378 5.33 8.71 11.75
N ASN A 379 5.96 7.56 11.44
CA ASN A 379 7.33 7.45 10.93
C ASN A 379 7.39 7.31 9.39
N ASP A 380 6.32 7.67 8.69
CA ASP A 380 6.30 7.64 7.24
C ASP A 380 7.24 8.71 6.65
N THR A 381 8.34 8.25 6.05
CA THR A 381 9.34 9.10 5.38
C THR A 381 9.13 9.19 3.87
N THR A 382 8.21 8.40 3.30
CA THR A 382 7.88 8.41 1.87
C THR A 382 6.77 9.39 1.56
N VAL A 383 5.65 9.26 2.27
CA VAL A 383 4.56 10.23 2.27
C VAL A 383 4.45 10.79 3.69
N PRO A 384 5.02 11.98 3.96
CA PRO A 384 5.07 12.51 5.33
C PRO A 384 3.71 12.62 5.98
N PHE A 385 3.64 12.28 7.28
CA PHE A 385 2.45 12.26 8.11
C PHE A 385 1.61 13.56 8.05
N LYS A 386 2.23 14.72 7.76
CA LYS A 386 1.53 16.00 7.54
C LYS A 386 0.40 15.92 6.50
N ASN A 387 0.46 14.96 5.56
CA ASN A 387 -0.61 14.75 4.58
C ASN A 387 -1.90 14.28 5.26
N SER A 388 -1.80 13.33 6.19
CA SER A 388 -2.93 12.87 7.01
C SER A 388 -3.54 14.01 7.85
N ASP A 389 -2.69 14.87 8.45
CA ASP A 389 -3.17 16.06 9.18
C ASP A 389 -3.95 17.01 8.26
N THR A 390 -3.46 17.21 7.05
CA THR A 390 -4.12 18.08 6.06
C THR A 390 -5.48 17.50 5.65
N VAL A 391 -5.54 16.20 5.30
CA VAL A 391 -6.79 15.52 4.92
C VAL A 391 -7.80 15.57 6.05
N TYR A 392 -7.41 15.22 7.28
CA TYR A 392 -8.29 15.21 8.43
C TYR A 392 -8.84 16.61 8.74
N ASN A 393 -7.96 17.62 8.82
CA ASN A 393 -8.37 18.99 9.14
C ASN A 393 -9.31 19.60 8.08
N GLU A 394 -9.17 19.22 6.79
CA GLU A 394 -10.10 19.65 5.76
C GLU A 394 -11.41 18.85 5.82
N ALA A 395 -11.34 17.51 5.94
CA ALA A 395 -12.53 16.66 6.02
C ALA A 395 -13.48 17.08 7.16
N MET A 396 -12.92 17.45 8.32
CA MET A 396 -13.71 17.92 9.47
C MET A 396 -14.49 19.21 9.21
N LYS A 397 -14.03 20.06 8.27
CA LYS A 397 -14.72 21.31 7.88
C LYS A 397 -15.84 21.09 6.86
N ILE A 398 -15.84 19.96 6.16
CA ILE A 398 -16.75 19.69 5.04
C ILE A 398 -18.02 19.07 5.60
N SER A 399 -19.13 19.82 5.56
CA SER A 399 -20.42 19.37 6.11
C SER A 399 -21.07 18.22 5.33
N SER A 400 -20.72 18.05 4.05
CA SER A 400 -21.24 16.97 3.22
C SER A 400 -20.63 15.61 3.51
N ILE A 401 -19.46 15.54 4.15
CA ILE A 401 -18.88 14.28 4.65
C ILE A 401 -19.59 13.90 5.95
N PRO A 402 -20.38 12.82 5.98
CA PRO A 402 -21.20 12.50 7.14
C PRO A 402 -20.42 11.95 8.34
N TYR A 403 -19.26 11.32 8.08
CA TYR A 403 -18.45 10.65 9.10
C TYR A 403 -16.97 10.66 8.72
N VAL A 404 -16.11 10.95 9.69
CA VAL A 404 -14.66 10.91 9.55
C VAL A 404 -14.06 10.10 10.68
N GLN A 405 -13.31 9.08 10.34
CA GLN A 405 -12.52 8.29 11.29
C GLN A 405 -11.05 8.46 10.96
N ARG A 406 -10.19 8.51 11.97
CA ARG A 406 -8.74 8.58 11.80
C ARG A 406 -8.05 7.52 12.62
N PHE A 407 -7.12 6.78 12.00
CA PHE A 407 -6.19 5.91 12.68
C PHE A 407 -4.76 6.40 12.48
N ILE A 408 -4.13 6.80 13.58
CA ILE A 408 -2.72 7.20 13.63
C ILE A 408 -1.92 6.03 14.16
N ALA A 409 -1.14 5.38 13.30
CA ALA A 409 -0.28 4.28 13.67
C ALA A 409 1.07 4.81 14.16
N ASP A 410 1.23 4.91 15.48
CA ASP A 410 2.42 5.51 16.08
C ASP A 410 3.66 4.65 15.85
N GLY A 411 4.74 5.28 15.38
CA GLY A 411 6.01 4.62 15.07
C GLY A 411 6.02 3.84 13.76
N GLU A 412 4.88 3.66 13.07
CA GLU A 412 4.82 2.87 11.83
C GLU A 412 5.31 3.65 10.61
N PRO A 413 6.10 3.00 9.73
CA PRO A 413 6.59 3.58 8.48
C PRO A 413 5.52 3.52 7.37
N HIS A 414 5.90 3.94 6.14
CA HIS A 414 5.04 3.96 4.97
C HIS A 414 4.47 2.59 4.61
N ALA A 415 3.16 2.48 4.47
CA ALA A 415 2.40 1.30 4.01
C ALA A 415 2.70 -0.03 4.77
N PHE A 416 3.60 -0.04 5.76
CA PHE A 416 3.92 -1.21 6.58
C PHE A 416 2.86 -1.54 7.62
N ILE A 417 1.89 -0.65 7.83
CA ILE A 417 0.77 -0.84 8.77
C ILE A 417 0.05 -2.15 8.48
N VAL A 418 -0.10 -2.51 7.21
CA VAL A 418 -0.81 -3.72 6.72
C VAL A 418 -0.12 -5.02 7.12
N VAL A 419 1.21 -5.00 7.37
CA VAL A 419 2.02 -6.18 7.67
C VAL A 419 2.77 -6.05 9.00
N GLY A 420 2.57 -4.94 9.73
CA GLY A 420 3.26 -4.62 10.98
C GLY A 420 2.59 -5.22 12.21
N ASN A 421 3.10 -4.82 13.39
CA ASN A 421 2.61 -5.27 14.69
C ASN A 421 1.19 -4.80 15.00
N GLN A 422 0.72 -3.74 14.34
CA GLN A 422 -0.57 -3.13 14.57
C GLN A 422 -1.67 -3.64 13.61
N TYR A 423 -1.43 -4.76 12.91
CA TYR A 423 -2.42 -5.28 11.96
C TYR A 423 -3.81 -5.51 12.57
N ASN A 424 -3.90 -6.09 13.77
CA ASN A 424 -5.19 -6.32 14.42
C ASN A 424 -5.88 -5.00 14.79
N VAL A 425 -5.11 -3.98 15.19
CA VAL A 425 -5.62 -2.63 15.48
C VAL A 425 -6.09 -1.96 14.19
N TYR A 426 -5.30 -2.06 13.14
CA TYR A 426 -5.64 -1.60 11.80
C TYR A 426 -6.95 -2.24 11.31
N GLU A 427 -7.04 -3.57 11.37
CA GLU A 427 -8.23 -4.33 10.99
C GLU A 427 -9.45 -3.90 11.81
N GLY A 428 -9.30 -3.71 13.13
CA GLY A 428 -10.35 -3.20 14.01
C GLY A 428 -10.87 -1.82 13.58
N HIS A 429 -9.98 -0.90 13.21
CA HIS A 429 -10.36 0.42 12.70
C HIS A 429 -11.11 0.34 11.36
N VAL A 430 -10.65 -0.52 10.44
CA VAL A 430 -11.32 -0.73 9.16
C VAL A 430 -12.69 -1.37 9.36
N HIS A 431 -12.80 -2.40 10.20
CA HIS A 431 -14.08 -3.05 10.52
C HIS A 431 -15.08 -2.10 11.20
N ASN A 432 -14.61 -1.24 12.11
CA ASN A 432 -15.46 -0.20 12.69
C ASN A 432 -15.97 0.78 11.62
N PHE A 433 -15.06 1.25 10.75
CA PHE A 433 -15.43 2.13 9.66
C PHE A 433 -16.45 1.51 8.71
N ILE A 434 -16.30 0.23 8.36
CA ILE A 434 -17.26 -0.51 7.53
C ILE A 434 -18.66 -0.45 8.17
N LYS A 435 -18.77 -0.76 9.47
CA LYS A 435 -20.06 -0.73 10.20
C LYS A 435 -20.71 0.64 10.17
N GLU A 436 -19.94 1.70 10.39
CA GLU A 436 -20.45 3.07 10.37
C GLU A 436 -20.89 3.48 8.96
N ALA A 437 -20.08 3.17 7.94
CA ALA A 437 -20.42 3.45 6.54
C ALA A 437 -21.70 2.71 6.10
N GLU A 438 -21.86 1.44 6.44
CA GLU A 438 -23.08 0.65 6.20
C GLU A 438 -24.29 1.22 6.94
N SER A 439 -24.12 1.64 8.19
CA SER A 439 -25.17 2.26 9.00
C SER A 439 -25.66 3.56 8.37
N ILE A 440 -24.74 4.42 7.94
CA ILE A 440 -25.05 5.68 7.27
C ILE A 440 -25.74 5.42 5.91
N ALA A 441 -25.27 4.46 5.13
CA ALA A 441 -25.90 4.06 3.88
C ALA A 441 -27.32 3.53 4.08
N ALA A 442 -27.62 2.92 5.22
CA ALA A 442 -28.95 2.49 5.63
C ALA A 442 -29.85 3.64 6.13
N GLY A 443 -29.37 4.88 6.16
CA GLY A 443 -30.11 6.07 6.55
C GLY A 443 -30.03 6.44 8.04
N ASN A 444 -29.13 5.81 8.80
CA ASN A 444 -28.88 6.21 10.19
C ASN A 444 -27.95 7.42 10.26
N THR A 445 -28.04 8.15 11.38
CA THR A 445 -27.12 9.26 11.66
C THR A 445 -25.95 8.76 12.52
N SER A 446 -24.77 9.29 12.28
CA SER A 446 -23.58 9.08 13.09
C SER A 446 -23.00 10.42 13.53
N ASP A 447 -22.29 10.45 14.64
CA ASP A 447 -21.45 11.60 14.98
C ASP A 447 -20.36 11.75 13.93
N LYS A 448 -20.02 12.98 13.55
CA LYS A 448 -19.08 13.23 12.45
C LYS A 448 -17.68 12.66 12.73
N GLU A 449 -17.25 12.67 13.99
CA GLU A 449 -15.94 12.18 14.41
C GLU A 449 -16.08 10.86 15.19
N SER A 450 -15.22 9.90 14.87
CA SER A 450 -15.12 8.67 15.64
C SER A 450 -14.14 8.83 16.80
N ASN A 451 -14.61 8.49 17.99
CA ASN A 451 -13.77 8.26 19.17
C ASN A 451 -13.47 6.76 19.34
N TYR A 452 -13.36 6.01 18.23
CA TYR A 452 -13.05 4.59 18.29
C TYR A 452 -11.65 4.41 18.86
N GLU A 453 -11.58 3.96 20.11
CA GLU A 453 -10.38 3.53 20.79
C GLU A 453 -10.46 2.01 20.92
N GLN A 454 -9.55 1.29 20.27
CA GLN A 454 -9.37 -0.14 20.54
C GLN A 454 -8.52 -0.25 21.79
N GLU A 455 -8.96 -1.05 22.79
CA GLU A 455 -8.10 -1.40 23.93
C GLU A 455 -6.83 -2.08 23.38
N GLU A 456 -5.68 -1.45 23.62
CA GLU A 456 -4.37 -2.02 23.30
C GLU A 456 -4.19 -3.30 24.11
N GLU A 457 -4.37 -4.47 23.50
CA GLU A 457 -3.72 -5.65 24.02
C GLU A 457 -2.21 -5.43 23.91
N GLU A 458 -1.54 -5.38 25.08
CA GLU A 458 -0.07 -5.30 25.19
C GLU A 458 0.61 -6.41 24.40
N GLN A 459 0.77 -6.23 23.09
CA GLN A 459 1.62 -7.04 22.21
C GLN A 459 2.79 -6.21 21.68
N SER A 460 3.49 -5.51 22.58
CA SER A 460 4.81 -5.01 22.23
C SER A 460 5.78 -6.17 22.23
N SER A 461 6.60 -6.38 21.18
CA SER A 461 7.96 -6.77 21.52
C SER A 461 8.93 -7.11 20.40
N LEU A 462 8.72 -8.15 19.62
CA LEU A 462 9.79 -8.63 18.73
C LEU A 462 9.84 -7.84 17.44
N TRP A 463 8.69 -7.48 16.89
CA TRP A 463 8.61 -6.67 15.69
C TRP A 463 9.11 -5.24 15.91
N ASP A 464 8.82 -4.62 17.06
CA ASP A 464 9.41 -3.34 17.44
C ASP A 464 10.94 -3.42 17.52
N ASN A 465 11.46 -4.54 18.02
CA ASN A 465 12.89 -4.77 18.08
C ASN A 465 13.48 -5.16 16.71
N ILE A 466 12.75 -5.93 15.89
CA ILE A 466 13.14 -6.28 14.53
C ILE A 466 13.11 -5.03 13.64
N ILE A 467 12.04 -4.23 13.69
CA ILE A 467 11.93 -3.00 12.91
C ILE A 467 12.93 -1.95 13.39
N LYS A 468 13.07 -1.73 14.70
CA LYS A 468 14.14 -0.88 15.25
C LYS A 468 15.52 -1.35 14.84
N THR A 469 15.74 -2.65 14.80
CA THR A 469 17.00 -3.25 14.34
C THR A 469 17.18 -3.07 12.83
N LEU A 470 16.17 -3.24 12.02
CA LEU A 470 16.18 -2.99 10.57
C LEU A 470 16.41 -1.49 10.26
N VAL A 471 15.80 -0.59 11.02
CA VAL A 471 16.02 0.86 10.90
C VAL A 471 17.44 1.23 11.31
N LEU A 472 17.95 0.71 12.43
CA LEU A 472 19.34 0.91 12.85
C LEU A 472 20.37 0.34 11.84
N PHE A 473 20.04 -0.78 11.17
CA PHE A 473 20.90 -1.34 10.12
C PHE A 473 20.84 -0.56 8.81
N LYS A 474 19.69 0.04 8.48
CA LYS A 474 19.59 0.99 7.36
C LYS A 474 20.55 2.16 7.56
N ASP A 475 20.60 2.72 8.77
CA ASP A 475 21.45 3.85 9.13
C ASP A 475 22.96 3.46 9.26
N MET A 476 23.27 2.16 9.29
CA MET A 476 24.66 1.63 9.31
C MET A 476 25.18 1.17 7.94
N LEU A 477 24.31 0.95 6.95
CA LEU A 477 24.64 0.46 5.61
C LEU A 477 24.54 1.54 4.52
N PHE A 478 24.03 2.70 4.86
CA PHE A 478 23.97 3.89 4.01
C PHE A 478 24.45 5.11 4.81
#